data_bf6412c83807f6b709d6310e2462df68
#
_entry.id   bf6412c83807f6b709d6310e2462df68
#
_cell.length_a   1.000
_cell.length_b   1.000
_cell.length_c   1.000
_cell.angle_alpha   90.00
_cell.angle_beta   90.00
_cell.angle_gamma   90.00
#
_symmetry.space_group_name_H-M   'P 1'
#
loop_
_entity.id
_entity.type
_entity.pdbx_description
1 polymer ?
#
loop_
_entity_poly.entity_id
_entity_poly.type
_entity_poly.pdbx_seq_one_letter_code
_entity_poly.pdbx_strand_id
1 'polypeptide(L)'
;MNRNGFTLIELLIVSVIMGLVISIAIQRFANTKEKTYLMTMKADLRNLVTAEVVYSTDSLRYTTLIGSGGLEYHVTTGNTGPAIALTLDGFAASMGNTNTSKTCSIFIGSTALPPATDEGVPACR
;
A
#
# COMPACT_ATOMS: atom_id res chain seq x y z
N MET A 1 36.75 36.73 -27.69
CA MET A 1 35.82 35.87 -26.88
C MET A 1 34.46 36.51 -26.90
N ASN A 2 33.49 35.91 -27.61
CA ASN A 2 32.11 36.39 -27.57
C ASN A 2 31.46 35.98 -26.25
N ARG A 3 31.29 36.95 -25.36
CA ARG A 3 30.55 36.76 -24.11
C ARG A 3 29.08 37.08 -24.38
N ASN A 4 28.33 36.10 -24.87
CA ASN A 4 26.87 36.21 -25.00
C ASN A 4 26.26 36.21 -23.59
N GLY A 5 25.82 37.38 -23.13
CA GLY A 5 25.08 37.49 -21.87
C GLY A 5 23.62 37.05 -22.04
N PHE A 6 23.06 36.45 -21.02
CA PHE A 6 21.65 36.09 -20.97
C PHE A 6 20.77 37.35 -20.94
N THR A 7 19.72 37.38 -21.71
CA THR A 7 18.77 38.49 -21.70
C THR A 7 17.78 38.36 -20.53
N LEU A 8 17.31 39.49 -20.01
CA LEU A 8 16.36 39.54 -18.90
C LEU A 8 15.03 38.86 -19.29
N ILE A 9 14.63 38.96 -20.57
CA ILE A 9 13.43 38.34 -21.09
C ILE A 9 13.53 36.79 -21.18
N GLU A 10 14.71 36.26 -21.50
CA GLU A 10 14.95 34.80 -21.50
C GLU A 10 14.78 34.22 -20.11
N LEU A 11 15.28 34.91 -19.07
CA LEU A 11 15.12 34.49 -17.68
C LEU A 11 13.65 34.55 -17.24
N LEU A 12 12.92 35.57 -17.68
CA LEU A 12 11.52 35.76 -17.36
C LEU A 12 10.65 34.66 -17.98
N ILE A 13 10.86 34.34 -19.25
CA ILE A 13 10.10 33.25 -19.93
C ILE A 13 10.36 31.90 -19.25
N VAL A 14 11.60 31.58 -18.92
CA VAL A 14 11.97 30.32 -18.24
C VAL A 14 11.29 30.22 -16.88
N SER A 15 11.29 31.28 -16.08
CA SER A 15 10.66 31.28 -14.76
C SER A 15 9.14 31.07 -14.83
N VAL A 16 8.47 31.67 -15.82
CA VAL A 16 7.02 31.51 -16.03
C VAL A 16 6.69 30.09 -16.45
N ILE A 17 7.44 29.53 -17.41
CA ILE A 17 7.21 28.14 -17.86
C ILE A 17 7.46 27.15 -16.73
N MET A 18 8.54 27.31 -15.96
CA MET A 18 8.80 26.46 -14.78
C MET A 18 7.68 26.54 -13.75
N GLY A 19 7.16 27.73 -13.47
CA GLY A 19 6.03 27.91 -12.55
C GLY A 19 4.78 27.15 -12.99
N LEU A 20 4.45 27.18 -14.28
CA LEU A 20 3.32 26.45 -14.84
C LEU A 20 3.50 24.93 -14.75
N VAL A 21 4.68 24.42 -15.09
CA VAL A 21 4.98 22.97 -15.04
C VAL A 21 4.95 22.46 -13.61
N ILE A 22 5.52 23.18 -12.64
CA ILE A 22 5.52 22.81 -11.22
C ILE A 22 4.08 22.74 -10.69
N SER A 23 3.22 23.67 -11.06
CA SER A 23 1.81 23.70 -10.63
C SER A 23 1.04 22.42 -10.98
N ILE A 24 1.28 21.82 -12.14
CA ILE A 24 0.65 20.56 -12.57
C ILE A 24 1.34 19.36 -11.90
N ALA A 25 2.64 19.40 -11.74
CA ALA A 25 3.44 18.28 -11.22
C ALA A 25 3.08 17.93 -9.78
N ILE A 26 2.82 18.90 -8.91
CA ILE A 26 2.53 18.70 -7.48
C ILE A 26 1.27 17.84 -7.30
N GLN A 27 0.18 18.13 -8.03
CA GLN A 27 -1.07 17.39 -7.91
C GLN A 27 -0.93 15.93 -8.37
N ARG A 28 -0.20 15.70 -9.45
CA ARG A 28 0.06 14.35 -9.97
C ARG A 28 0.92 13.53 -9.01
N PHE A 29 1.89 14.18 -8.37
CA PHE A 29 2.80 13.50 -7.44
C PHE A 29 2.10 13.05 -6.15
N ALA A 30 1.20 13.84 -5.58
CA ALA A 30 0.42 13.48 -4.41
C ALA A 30 -0.46 12.25 -4.65
N ASN A 31 -1.19 12.21 -5.78
CA ASN A 31 -2.03 11.08 -6.16
C ASN A 31 -1.22 9.79 -6.41
N THR A 32 0.00 9.92 -6.94
CA THR A 32 0.89 8.78 -7.19
C THR A 32 1.40 8.19 -5.87
N LYS A 33 1.74 9.03 -4.89
CA LYS A 33 2.15 8.58 -3.55
C LYS A 33 1.05 7.76 -2.87
N GLU A 34 -0.19 8.24 -2.87
CA GLU A 34 -1.31 7.51 -2.28
C GLU A 34 -1.50 6.14 -2.92
N LYS A 35 -1.46 6.06 -4.27
CA LYS A 35 -1.52 4.79 -4.98
C LYS A 35 -0.39 3.83 -4.57
N THR A 36 0.81 4.35 -4.33
CA THR A 36 1.94 3.54 -3.86
C THR A 36 1.66 2.95 -2.48
N TYR A 37 1.14 3.72 -1.55
CA TYR A 37 0.77 3.21 -0.22
C TYR A 37 -0.28 2.11 -0.29
N LEU A 38 -1.31 2.29 -1.13
CA LEU A 38 -2.32 1.25 -1.35
C LEU A 38 -1.73 -0.02 -1.97
N MET A 39 -0.77 0.12 -2.89
CA MET A 39 -0.09 -1.02 -3.50
C MET A 39 0.78 -1.79 -2.50
N THR A 40 1.50 -1.09 -1.61
CA THR A 40 2.29 -1.76 -0.57
C THR A 40 1.42 -2.51 0.42
N MET A 41 0.29 -1.93 0.85
CA MET A 41 -0.68 -2.62 1.70
C MET A 41 -1.27 -3.87 1.03
N LYS A 42 -1.64 -3.78 -0.25
CA LYS A 42 -2.14 -4.95 -1.01
C LYS A 42 -1.08 -6.04 -1.16
N ALA A 43 0.18 -5.66 -1.38
CA ALA A 43 1.28 -6.62 -1.47
C ALA A 43 1.51 -7.32 -0.13
N ASP A 44 1.53 -6.57 0.97
CA ASP A 44 1.69 -7.11 2.32
C ASP A 44 0.52 -8.07 2.68
N LEU A 45 -0.72 -7.71 2.35
CA LEU A 45 -1.87 -8.61 2.58
C LEU A 45 -1.78 -9.91 1.76
N ARG A 46 -1.27 -9.88 0.53
CA ARG A 46 -1.02 -11.11 -0.25
C ARG A 46 0.11 -11.95 0.35
N ASN A 47 1.16 -11.31 0.83
CA ASN A 47 2.26 -11.99 1.52
C ASN A 47 1.75 -12.64 2.82
N LEU A 48 0.83 -11.98 3.54
CA LEU A 48 0.16 -12.54 4.70
C LEU A 48 -0.62 -13.81 4.35
N VAL A 49 -1.42 -13.79 3.28
CA VAL A 49 -2.14 -14.99 2.82
C VAL A 49 -1.17 -16.14 2.54
N THR A 50 -0.06 -15.85 1.88
CA THR A 50 0.97 -16.87 1.59
C THR A 50 1.55 -17.45 2.88
N ALA A 51 1.87 -16.60 3.86
CA ALA A 51 2.40 -17.02 5.16
C ALA A 51 1.36 -17.87 5.94
N GLU A 52 0.08 -17.47 5.91
CA GLU A 52 -1.01 -18.23 6.54
C GLU A 52 -1.23 -19.60 5.88
N VAL A 53 -1.17 -19.66 4.56
CA VAL A 53 -1.28 -20.94 3.83
C VAL A 53 -0.12 -21.87 4.20
N VAL A 54 1.11 -21.37 4.23
CA VAL A 54 2.28 -22.16 4.65
C VAL A 54 2.10 -22.66 6.08
N TYR A 55 1.72 -21.79 7.01
CA TYR A 55 1.48 -22.18 8.40
C TYR A 55 0.35 -23.22 8.54
N SER A 56 -0.72 -23.06 7.76
CA SER A 56 -1.87 -23.98 7.81
C SER A 56 -1.54 -25.37 7.25
N THR A 57 -0.57 -25.51 6.35
CA THR A 57 -0.14 -26.83 5.86
C THR A 57 0.54 -27.65 6.95
N ASP A 58 1.25 -27.00 7.86
CA ASP A 58 1.97 -27.66 8.95
C ASP A 58 1.08 -27.86 10.20
N SER A 59 0.27 -26.85 10.54
CA SER A 59 -0.51 -26.80 11.79
C SER A 59 -2.00 -27.13 11.63
N LEU A 60 -2.48 -27.33 10.40
CA LEU A 60 -3.89 -27.62 10.03
C LEU A 60 -4.87 -26.53 10.52
N ARG A 61 -4.40 -25.31 10.74
CA ARG A 61 -5.19 -24.16 11.20
C ARG A 61 -4.51 -22.84 10.82
N TYR A 62 -5.28 -21.79 10.74
CA TYR A 62 -4.78 -20.41 10.64
C TYR A 62 -4.42 -19.85 12.03
N THR A 63 -3.65 -18.76 12.07
CA THR A 63 -3.23 -18.13 13.32
C THR A 63 -3.30 -16.62 13.28
N THR A 64 -3.42 -15.99 14.44
CA THR A 64 -3.29 -14.53 14.58
C THR A 64 -1.90 -14.10 15.05
N LEU A 65 -1.03 -15.08 15.35
CA LEU A 65 0.31 -14.84 15.89
C LEU A 65 1.29 -14.55 14.76
N ILE A 66 1.99 -13.43 14.86
CA ILE A 66 3.08 -13.05 13.94
C ILE A 66 4.39 -13.12 14.72
N GLY A 67 5.42 -13.72 14.10
CA GLY A 67 6.74 -13.89 14.71
C GLY A 67 6.93 -15.26 15.33
N SER A 68 7.72 -15.33 16.39
CA SER A 68 8.16 -16.59 17.01
C SER A 68 6.99 -17.51 17.40
N GLY A 69 6.90 -18.67 16.76
CA GLY A 69 5.83 -19.65 16.95
C GLY A 69 4.54 -19.41 16.16
N GLY A 70 4.53 -18.41 15.29
CA GLY A 70 3.43 -18.08 14.39
C GLY A 70 3.92 -17.87 12.95
N LEU A 71 3.37 -16.86 12.29
CA LEU A 71 3.69 -16.52 10.90
C LEU A 71 5.07 -15.89 10.76
N GLU A 72 5.89 -16.37 9.85
CA GLU A 72 7.06 -15.62 9.35
C GLU A 72 6.57 -14.54 8.38
N TYR A 73 6.26 -13.37 8.93
CA TYR A 73 5.69 -12.28 8.19
C TYR A 73 6.28 -10.94 8.62
N HIS A 74 6.67 -10.13 7.65
CA HIS A 74 7.20 -8.78 7.86
C HIS A 74 6.34 -7.74 7.15
N VAL A 75 5.99 -6.70 7.90
CA VAL A 75 5.21 -5.57 7.38
C VAL A 75 6.14 -4.56 6.73
N THR A 76 5.79 -4.06 5.56
CA THR A 76 6.53 -2.98 4.89
C THR A 76 6.50 -1.72 5.75
N THR A 77 7.64 -1.05 5.86
CA THR A 77 7.78 0.19 6.63
C THR A 77 6.73 1.22 6.21
N GLY A 78 5.99 1.74 7.18
CA GLY A 78 4.88 2.68 6.97
C GLY A 78 3.51 2.02 6.97
N ASN A 79 3.40 0.71 6.71
CA ASN A 79 2.15 -0.03 6.90
C ASN A 79 1.94 -0.35 8.38
N THR A 80 0.68 -0.42 8.81
CA THR A 80 0.26 -0.71 10.18
C THR A 80 -0.69 -1.91 10.20
N GLY A 81 -0.52 -2.79 11.17
CA GLY A 81 -1.21 -4.07 11.24
C GLY A 81 -0.30 -5.21 10.79
N PRO A 82 -0.82 -6.33 10.27
CA PRO A 82 -2.24 -6.62 10.00
C PRO A 82 -3.06 -6.92 11.25
N ALA A 83 -4.33 -6.52 11.25
CA ALA A 83 -5.31 -7.01 12.21
C ALA A 83 -5.95 -8.27 11.62
N ILE A 84 -5.64 -9.44 12.17
CA ILE A 84 -6.11 -10.75 11.70
C ILE A 84 -7.26 -11.23 12.58
N ALA A 85 -8.37 -11.63 11.97
CA ALA A 85 -9.51 -12.25 12.60
C ALA A 85 -9.74 -13.65 12.00
N LEU A 86 -9.76 -14.67 12.83
CA LEU A 86 -10.07 -16.04 12.39
C LEU A 86 -11.57 -16.19 12.18
N THR A 87 -11.95 -16.92 11.15
CA THR A 87 -13.33 -17.31 10.83
C THR A 87 -13.48 -18.82 10.89
N LEU A 88 -14.69 -19.34 10.73
CA LEU A 88 -14.95 -20.78 10.81
C LEU A 88 -14.20 -21.60 9.75
N ASP A 89 -14.00 -21.02 8.58
CA ASP A 89 -13.46 -21.68 7.40
C ASP A 89 -12.24 -20.96 6.80
N GLY A 90 -11.69 -19.96 7.53
CA GLY A 90 -10.57 -19.19 7.04
C GLY A 90 -10.14 -18.07 7.98
N PHE A 91 -9.77 -16.93 7.41
CA PHE A 91 -9.41 -15.73 8.15
C PHE A 91 -9.71 -14.48 7.33
N ALA A 92 -9.82 -13.37 8.02
CA ALA A 92 -9.88 -12.04 7.41
C ALA A 92 -8.81 -11.14 8.02
N ALA A 93 -8.23 -10.28 7.22
CA ALA A 93 -7.19 -9.36 7.69
C ALA A 93 -7.39 -7.96 7.12
N SER A 94 -7.07 -6.96 7.91
CA SER A 94 -7.06 -5.56 7.50
C SER A 94 -5.73 -4.89 7.83
N MET A 95 -5.39 -3.89 7.01
CA MET A 95 -4.12 -3.15 7.13
C MET A 95 -4.34 -1.68 6.83
N GLY A 96 -3.63 -0.83 7.54
CA GLY A 96 -3.55 0.61 7.31
C GLY A 96 -2.14 1.05 6.91
N ASN A 97 -1.97 2.35 6.70
CA ASN A 97 -0.67 2.97 6.48
C ASN A 97 -0.64 4.36 7.15
N THR A 98 0.48 4.72 7.75
CA THR A 98 0.64 5.98 8.51
C THR A 98 0.48 7.25 7.66
N ASN A 99 0.60 7.14 6.33
CA ASN A 99 0.59 8.27 5.40
C ASN A 99 -0.72 8.41 4.61
N THR A 100 -1.73 7.58 4.91
CA THR A 100 -3.06 7.66 4.31
C THR A 100 -4.12 7.23 5.32
N SER A 101 -5.33 7.79 5.20
CA SER A 101 -6.48 7.36 6.00
C SER A 101 -7.18 6.12 5.45
N LYS A 102 -6.74 5.64 4.27
CA LYS A 102 -7.33 4.47 3.63
C LYS A 102 -6.86 3.18 4.27
N THR A 103 -7.75 2.20 4.30
CA THR A 103 -7.48 0.85 4.78
C THR A 103 -7.69 -0.17 3.68
N CYS A 104 -6.93 -1.23 3.71
CA CYS A 104 -7.08 -2.37 2.82
C CYS A 104 -7.46 -3.60 3.62
N SER A 105 -8.25 -4.49 3.03
CA SER A 105 -8.62 -5.77 3.63
C SER A 105 -8.50 -6.90 2.62
N ILE A 106 -8.43 -8.12 3.15
CA ILE A 106 -8.45 -9.38 2.42
C ILE A 106 -9.13 -10.43 3.29
N PHE A 107 -9.73 -11.43 2.67
CA PHE A 107 -10.28 -12.59 3.40
C PHE A 107 -10.05 -13.88 2.62
N ILE A 108 -10.02 -14.98 3.34
CA ILE A 108 -10.02 -16.36 2.84
C ILE A 108 -11.16 -17.08 3.54
N GLY A 109 -11.97 -17.81 2.78
CA GLY A 109 -13.18 -18.48 3.27
C GLY A 109 -14.45 -17.70 2.96
N SER A 110 -15.56 -18.06 3.61
CA SER A 110 -16.89 -17.55 3.29
C SER A 110 -17.22 -16.18 3.90
N THR A 111 -16.42 -15.69 4.86
CA THR A 111 -16.71 -14.46 5.59
C THR A 111 -15.95 -13.27 5.00
N ALA A 112 -16.63 -12.48 4.15
CA ALA A 112 -16.04 -11.29 3.54
C ALA A 112 -15.77 -10.19 4.57
N LEU A 113 -14.65 -9.49 4.41
CA LEU A 113 -14.28 -8.29 5.18
C LEU A 113 -14.21 -7.07 4.26
N PRO A 114 -15.19 -6.15 4.31
CA PRO A 114 -15.11 -4.95 3.50
C PRO A 114 -13.82 -4.12 3.76
N PRO A 115 -13.23 -3.50 2.73
CA PRO A 115 -13.73 -3.35 1.36
C PRO A 115 -13.54 -4.55 0.42
N ALA A 116 -12.86 -5.65 0.85
CA ALA A 116 -12.69 -6.84 0.03
C ALA A 116 -14.04 -7.55 -0.18
N THR A 117 -14.38 -7.84 -1.43
CA THR A 117 -15.61 -8.53 -1.85
C THR A 117 -15.33 -9.92 -2.42
N ASP A 118 -14.11 -10.13 -2.92
CA ASP A 118 -13.70 -11.38 -3.54
C ASP A 118 -12.63 -12.06 -2.70
N GLU A 119 -12.77 -13.36 -2.53
CA GLU A 119 -11.84 -14.17 -1.74
C GLU A 119 -10.42 -14.12 -2.33
N GLY A 120 -9.43 -13.87 -1.47
CA GLY A 120 -8.02 -13.79 -1.86
C GLY A 120 -7.63 -12.52 -2.61
N VAL A 121 -8.56 -11.60 -2.87
CA VAL A 121 -8.31 -10.35 -3.58
C VAL A 121 -8.31 -9.17 -2.61
N PRO A 122 -7.16 -8.51 -2.36
CA PRO A 122 -7.12 -7.37 -1.48
C PRO A 122 -7.78 -6.14 -2.12
N ALA A 123 -8.67 -5.50 -1.39
CA ALA A 123 -9.31 -4.26 -1.78
C ALA A 123 -9.07 -3.15 -0.74
N CYS A 124 -9.09 -1.91 -1.17
CA CYS A 124 -8.82 -0.74 -0.34
C CYS A 124 -9.92 0.33 -0.52
N ARG A 125 -10.19 1.04 0.55
CA ARG A 125 -11.14 2.17 0.57
C ARG A 125 -10.62 3.31 1.44
#